data_38c3ba17eb7301cc3a3d31c9c5ed78c7
#
_entry.id   38c3ba17eb7301cc3a3d31c9c5ed78c7
#
_cell.length_a   1.000
_cell.length_b   1.000
_cell.length_c   1.000
_cell.angle_alpha   90.00
_cell.angle_beta   90.00
_cell.angle_gamma   90.00
#
_symmetry.space_group_name_H-M   'P 1'
#
loop_
_entity.id
_entity.type
_entity.pdbx_description
1 polymer ?
#
loop_
_entity_poly.entity_id
_entity_poly.type
_entity_poly.pdbx_seq_one_letter_code
_entity_poly.pdbx_strand_id
1 'polypeptide(L)'
;FVKAIASFLAPYIAMWGATQAIPSLGMGWRVLFPIYMVIAVVAILWLGTTSIHEEKEEGRPSTFGECLALLGKPFILLCFLGIMCHVGIDVGTNTTAPKILMERLGMSLADAGFATSLYFIFRTAGCFLGAFILQKLSARTFFGISVLCMLVAMVGLFVFHEMTMIYVCIALIGFGNSNI
;
A
#
# COMPACT_ATOMS: atom_id res chain seq x y z
N PHE A 1 -2.93 -8.42 -3.21
CA PHE A 1 -1.85 -8.93 -4.04
C PHE A 1 -1.66 -8.09 -5.30
N VAL A 2 -2.65 -8.01 -6.19
CA VAL A 2 -2.57 -7.23 -7.45
C VAL A 2 -2.23 -5.75 -7.20
N LYS A 3 -2.85 -5.11 -6.19
CA LYS A 3 -2.53 -3.74 -5.79
C LYS A 3 -1.05 -3.59 -5.41
N ALA A 4 -0.48 -4.54 -4.69
CA ALA A 4 0.91 -4.49 -4.27
C ALA A 4 1.89 -4.58 -5.45
N ILE A 5 1.61 -5.46 -6.43
CA ILE A 5 2.39 -5.56 -7.67
C ILE A 5 2.30 -4.26 -8.48
N ALA A 6 1.10 -3.72 -8.66
CA ALA A 6 0.91 -2.45 -9.37
C ALA A 6 1.68 -1.30 -8.71
N SER A 7 1.62 -1.21 -7.38
CA SER A 7 2.34 -0.17 -6.62
C SER A 7 3.86 -0.36 -6.64
N PHE A 8 4.34 -1.62 -6.73
CA PHE A 8 5.76 -1.91 -6.91
C PHE A 8 6.25 -1.48 -8.30
N LEU A 9 5.48 -1.74 -9.35
CA LEU A 9 5.87 -1.44 -10.73
C LEU A 9 5.75 0.04 -11.07
N ALA A 10 4.83 0.78 -10.45
CA ALA A 10 4.56 2.18 -10.79
C ALA A 10 5.81 3.10 -10.74
N PRO A 11 6.66 3.08 -9.69
CA PRO A 11 7.88 3.90 -9.65
C PRO A 11 8.87 3.56 -10.76
N TYR A 12 9.01 2.27 -11.11
CA TYR A 12 9.91 1.84 -12.19
C TYR A 12 9.43 2.29 -13.55
N ILE A 13 8.12 2.20 -13.83
CA ILE A 13 7.53 2.69 -15.07
C ILE A 13 7.68 4.20 -15.18
N ALA A 14 7.48 4.94 -14.08
CA ALA A 14 7.65 6.38 -14.05
C ALA A 14 9.11 6.79 -14.30
N MET A 15 10.06 6.11 -13.66
CA MET A 15 11.48 6.35 -13.84
C MET A 15 11.94 6.00 -15.26
N TRP A 16 11.47 4.88 -15.80
CA TRP A 16 11.73 4.48 -17.18
C TRP A 16 11.22 5.54 -18.19
N GLY A 17 9.99 6.04 -17.99
CA GLY A 17 9.45 7.14 -18.77
C GLY A 17 10.24 8.44 -18.61
N ALA A 18 10.70 8.76 -17.39
CA ALA A 18 11.48 9.95 -17.12
C ALA A 18 12.88 9.94 -17.77
N THR A 19 13.49 8.77 -17.91
CA THR A 19 14.79 8.59 -18.60
C THR A 19 14.68 8.61 -20.12
N GLN A 20 13.49 8.88 -20.67
CA GLN A 20 13.23 8.93 -22.12
C GLN A 20 13.56 7.62 -22.86
N ALA A 21 13.38 6.49 -22.19
CA ALA A 21 13.54 5.17 -22.80
C ALA A 21 12.59 4.96 -24.02
N ILE A 22 11.54 5.79 -24.11
CA ILE A 22 10.65 5.89 -25.28
C ILE A 22 10.72 7.33 -25.86
N PRO A 23 11.75 7.65 -26.62
CA PRO A 23 11.93 9.03 -27.17
C PRO A 23 10.77 9.50 -28.04
N SER A 24 10.09 8.56 -28.71
CA SER A 24 8.98 8.86 -29.64
C SER A 24 7.72 9.42 -28.95
N LEU A 25 7.55 9.20 -27.66
CA LEU A 25 6.36 9.67 -26.93
C LEU A 25 6.58 11.00 -26.21
N GLY A 26 7.83 11.41 -25.93
CA GLY A 26 8.16 12.71 -25.31
C GLY A 26 7.49 13.00 -23.96
N MET A 27 6.87 11.99 -23.35
CA MET A 27 5.97 12.15 -22.20
C MET A 27 6.68 12.12 -20.84
N GLY A 28 7.95 11.70 -20.79
CA GLY A 28 8.66 11.54 -19.51
C GLY A 28 7.89 10.63 -18.54
N TRP A 29 7.81 11.01 -17.28
CA TRP A 29 7.07 10.26 -16.24
C TRP A 29 5.55 10.14 -16.53
N ARG A 30 4.99 11.02 -17.38
CA ARG A 30 3.56 11.00 -17.75
C ARG A 30 3.17 9.77 -18.56
N VAL A 31 4.12 8.95 -19.02
CA VAL A 31 3.86 7.67 -19.70
C VAL A 31 3.00 6.70 -18.87
N LEU A 32 2.97 6.87 -17.56
CA LEU A 32 2.09 6.10 -16.66
C LEU A 32 0.61 6.25 -17.03
N PHE A 33 0.16 7.46 -17.39
CA PHE A 33 -1.26 7.72 -17.63
C PHE A 33 -1.83 6.93 -18.82
N PRO A 34 -1.21 6.96 -20.03
CA PRO A 34 -1.69 6.12 -21.13
C PRO A 34 -1.60 4.62 -20.85
N ILE A 35 -0.59 4.15 -20.11
CA ILE A 35 -0.49 2.75 -19.72
C ILE A 35 -1.68 2.36 -18.83
N TYR A 36 -1.97 3.14 -17.79
CA TYR A 36 -3.11 2.88 -16.93
C TYR A 36 -4.45 3.04 -17.65
N MET A 37 -4.55 3.96 -18.59
CA MET A 37 -5.74 4.12 -19.43
C MET A 37 -6.01 2.85 -20.26
N VAL A 38 -5.00 2.28 -20.89
CA VAL A 38 -5.13 1.03 -21.64
C VAL A 38 -5.57 -0.13 -20.72
N ILE A 39 -4.92 -0.25 -19.56
CA ILE A 39 -5.28 -1.28 -18.56
C ILE A 39 -6.74 -1.11 -18.10
N ALA A 40 -7.16 0.13 -17.82
CA ALA A 40 -8.52 0.42 -17.41
C ALA A 40 -9.55 0.08 -18.51
N VAL A 41 -9.27 0.43 -19.77
CA VAL A 41 -10.14 0.07 -20.90
C VAL A 41 -10.25 -1.44 -21.06
N VAL A 42 -9.14 -2.18 -20.98
CA VAL A 42 -9.14 -3.65 -21.03
C VAL A 42 -9.96 -4.23 -19.89
N ALA A 43 -9.80 -3.69 -18.67
CA ALA A 43 -10.55 -4.14 -17.49
C ALA A 43 -12.05 -3.88 -17.64
N ILE A 44 -12.45 -2.71 -18.17
CA ILE A 44 -13.87 -2.37 -18.43
C ILE A 44 -14.47 -3.32 -19.48
N LEU A 45 -13.75 -3.57 -20.58
CA LEU A 45 -14.21 -4.50 -21.60
C LEU A 45 -14.35 -5.91 -21.05
N TRP A 46 -13.37 -6.37 -20.26
CA TRP A 46 -13.45 -7.69 -19.63
C TRP A 46 -14.63 -7.77 -18.65
N LEU A 47 -14.79 -6.76 -17.80
CA LEU A 47 -15.91 -6.71 -16.87
C LEU A 47 -17.27 -6.72 -17.59
N GLY A 48 -17.38 -5.99 -18.71
CA GLY A 48 -18.59 -5.95 -19.54
C GLY A 48 -18.94 -7.31 -20.19
N THR A 49 -17.93 -8.18 -20.39
CA THR A 49 -18.15 -9.55 -20.91
C THR A 49 -18.40 -10.58 -19.81
N THR A 50 -18.15 -10.21 -18.55
CA THR A 50 -18.33 -11.12 -17.40
C THR A 50 -19.76 -11.05 -16.89
N SER A 51 -20.47 -12.18 -16.88
CA SER A 51 -21.80 -12.26 -16.29
C SER A 51 -21.67 -12.24 -14.76
N ILE A 52 -22.07 -11.12 -14.16
CA ILE A 52 -22.12 -10.97 -12.70
C ILE A 52 -23.55 -11.27 -12.28
N HIS A 53 -23.74 -12.34 -11.50
CA HIS A 53 -25.02 -12.62 -10.86
C HIS A 53 -25.10 -11.78 -9.58
N GLU A 54 -25.87 -10.71 -9.64
CA GLU A 54 -26.21 -9.92 -8.45
C GLU A 54 -27.35 -10.60 -7.70
N GLU A 55 -27.07 -11.11 -6.51
CA GLU A 55 -28.12 -11.44 -5.56
C GLU A 55 -28.68 -10.12 -5.02
N LYS A 56 -29.91 -9.79 -5.43
CA LYS A 56 -30.62 -8.65 -4.82
C LYS A 56 -30.89 -8.99 -3.37
N GLU A 57 -30.17 -8.34 -2.46
CA GLU A 57 -30.56 -8.36 -1.04
C GLU A 57 -31.99 -7.79 -0.93
N GLU A 58 -32.92 -8.61 -0.44
CA GLU A 58 -34.29 -8.21 -0.11
C GLU A 58 -34.26 -7.32 1.15
N GLY A 59 -33.67 -6.13 1.03
CA GLY A 59 -33.54 -5.18 2.12
C GLY A 59 -33.79 -3.76 1.68
N ARG A 60 -34.36 -2.95 2.56
CA ARG A 60 -34.44 -1.50 2.36
C ARG A 60 -33.01 -0.93 2.29
N PRO A 61 -32.68 -0.13 1.26
CA PRO A 61 -31.37 0.49 1.19
C PRO A 61 -31.11 1.34 2.44
N SER A 62 -29.95 1.12 3.07
CA SER A 62 -29.54 1.87 4.27
C SER A 62 -29.34 3.35 3.92
N THR A 63 -29.90 4.22 4.73
CA THR A 63 -29.70 5.66 4.62
C THR A 63 -28.31 6.06 5.15
N PHE A 64 -27.75 7.14 4.62
CA PHE A 64 -26.46 7.66 5.08
C PHE A 64 -26.46 7.96 6.59
N GLY A 65 -27.60 8.44 7.14
CA GLY A 65 -27.77 8.66 8.57
C GLY A 65 -27.68 7.35 9.39
N GLU A 66 -28.23 6.24 8.89
CA GLU A 66 -28.13 4.93 9.53
C GLU A 66 -26.68 4.43 9.53
N CYS A 67 -25.93 4.66 8.43
CA CYS A 67 -24.51 4.34 8.38
C CYS A 67 -23.68 5.14 9.39
N LEU A 68 -23.97 6.44 9.54
CA LEU A 68 -23.31 7.27 10.55
C LEU A 68 -23.69 6.87 11.98
N ALA A 69 -24.95 6.47 12.21
CA ALA A 69 -25.41 5.99 13.52
C ALA A 69 -24.66 4.71 13.96
N LEU A 70 -24.16 3.90 13.03
CA LEU A 70 -23.31 2.74 13.34
C LEU A 70 -22.00 3.14 14.03
N LEU A 71 -21.44 4.33 13.75
CA LEU A 71 -20.25 4.84 14.44
C LEU A 71 -20.50 5.13 15.93
N GLY A 72 -21.75 5.24 16.35
CA GLY A 72 -22.11 5.31 17.77
C GLY A 72 -21.85 4.01 18.53
N LYS A 73 -21.65 2.87 17.84
CA LYS A 73 -21.29 1.60 18.47
C LYS A 73 -19.77 1.57 18.66
N PRO A 74 -19.27 1.41 19.91
CA PRO A 74 -17.82 1.51 20.21
C PRO A 74 -16.97 0.52 19.42
N PHE A 75 -17.47 -0.69 19.17
CA PHE A 75 -16.76 -1.69 18.37
C PHE A 75 -16.58 -1.23 16.92
N ILE A 76 -17.63 -0.69 16.30
CA ILE A 76 -17.58 -0.21 14.91
C ILE A 76 -16.68 1.02 14.81
N LEU A 77 -16.75 1.93 15.80
CA LEU A 77 -15.86 3.08 15.86
C LEU A 77 -14.39 2.67 15.97
N LEU A 78 -14.06 1.66 16.79
CA LEU A 78 -12.70 1.14 16.90
C LEU A 78 -12.22 0.50 15.58
N CYS A 79 -13.08 -0.25 14.90
CA CYS A 79 -12.75 -0.81 13.58
C CYS A 79 -12.51 0.32 12.55
N PHE A 80 -13.34 1.35 12.54
CA PHE A 80 -13.18 2.50 11.66
C PHE A 80 -11.85 3.24 11.91
N LEU A 81 -11.54 3.51 13.18
CA LEU A 81 -10.26 4.14 13.57
C LEU A 81 -9.07 3.24 13.21
N GLY A 82 -9.20 1.92 13.40
CA GLY A 82 -8.17 0.96 13.00
C GLY A 82 -7.87 1.01 11.51
N ILE A 83 -8.90 1.05 10.66
CA ILE A 83 -8.75 1.18 9.21
C ILE A 83 -8.11 2.53 8.84
N MET A 84 -8.53 3.62 9.49
CA MET A 84 -7.92 4.94 9.26
C MET A 84 -6.43 4.94 9.60
N CYS A 85 -6.04 4.36 10.73
CA CYS A 85 -4.63 4.24 11.14
C CYS A 85 -3.85 3.38 10.14
N HIS A 86 -4.41 2.24 9.72
CA HIS A 86 -3.78 1.35 8.74
C HIS A 86 -3.51 2.07 7.41
N VAL A 87 -4.51 2.75 6.86
CA VAL A 87 -4.37 3.53 5.62
C VAL A 87 -3.41 4.70 5.83
N GLY A 88 -3.46 5.36 7.00
CA GLY A 88 -2.55 6.45 7.36
C GLY A 88 -1.08 6.00 7.38
N ILE A 89 -0.79 4.81 7.93
CA ILE A 89 0.55 4.21 7.91
C ILE A 89 0.98 3.89 6.49
N ASP A 90 0.10 3.30 5.66
CA ASP A 90 0.38 2.96 4.27
C ASP A 90 0.78 4.20 3.46
N VAL A 91 -0.10 5.20 3.42
CA VAL A 91 0.11 6.43 2.66
C VAL A 91 1.25 7.26 3.27
N GLY A 92 1.27 7.40 4.59
CA GLY A 92 2.29 8.15 5.32
C GLY A 92 3.69 7.61 5.06
N THR A 93 3.90 6.31 5.18
CA THR A 93 5.21 5.69 4.92
C THR A 93 5.63 5.90 3.47
N ASN A 94 4.75 5.66 2.50
CA ASN A 94 5.08 5.80 1.08
C ASN A 94 5.40 7.23 0.64
N THR A 95 4.79 8.23 1.28
CA THR A 95 5.07 9.64 0.98
C THR A 95 6.27 10.18 1.75
N THR A 96 6.53 9.68 2.96
CA THR A 96 7.56 10.21 3.84
C THR A 96 8.90 9.51 3.69
N ALA A 97 8.91 8.19 3.42
CA ALA A 97 10.14 7.43 3.30
C ALA A 97 11.12 7.98 2.24
N PRO A 98 10.69 8.30 0.99
CA PRO A 98 11.58 8.95 0.04
C PRO A 98 12.10 10.31 0.52
N LYS A 99 11.26 11.11 1.19
CA LYS A 99 11.67 12.42 1.74
C LYS A 99 12.72 12.28 2.81
N ILE A 100 12.59 11.31 3.71
CA ILE A 100 13.60 11.04 4.76
C ILE A 100 14.96 10.72 4.12
N LEU A 101 14.98 9.91 3.07
CA LEU A 101 16.21 9.56 2.36
C LEU A 101 16.83 10.77 1.65
N MET A 102 16.01 11.60 1.03
CA MET A 102 16.48 12.83 0.38
C MET A 102 17.00 13.85 1.40
N GLU A 103 16.30 14.08 2.49
CA GLU A 103 16.63 15.11 3.47
C GLU A 103 17.79 14.71 4.39
N ARG A 104 17.85 13.44 4.82
CA ARG A 104 18.87 12.97 5.76
C ARG A 104 20.16 12.48 5.08
N LEU A 105 20.03 11.89 3.89
CA LEU A 105 21.16 11.27 3.20
C LEU A 105 21.53 11.98 1.89
N GLY A 106 20.82 13.05 1.51
CA GLY A 106 21.09 13.79 0.27
C GLY A 106 20.87 12.97 -1.01
N MET A 107 20.05 11.90 -0.95
CA MET A 107 19.83 11.04 -2.09
C MET A 107 19.04 11.74 -3.20
N SER A 108 19.27 11.32 -4.45
CA SER A 108 18.47 11.79 -5.58
C SER A 108 17.02 11.28 -5.47
N LEU A 109 16.07 11.99 -6.09
CA LEU A 109 14.67 11.57 -6.13
C LEU A 109 14.49 10.16 -6.74
N ALA A 110 15.31 9.83 -7.75
CA ALA A 110 15.28 8.53 -8.41
C ALA A 110 15.68 7.40 -7.46
N ASP A 111 16.76 7.60 -6.69
CA ASP A 111 17.27 6.61 -5.74
C ASP A 111 16.36 6.49 -4.50
N ALA A 112 15.85 7.62 -4.02
CA ALA A 112 14.92 7.66 -2.90
C ALA A 112 13.58 6.96 -3.23
N GLY A 113 13.15 6.97 -4.48
CA GLY A 113 11.96 6.26 -4.95
C GLY A 113 12.00 4.74 -4.73
N PHE A 114 13.20 4.16 -4.61
CA PHE A 114 13.38 2.74 -4.28
C PHE A 114 12.78 2.37 -2.91
N ALA A 115 12.73 3.31 -1.98
CA ALA A 115 12.11 3.09 -0.66
C ALA A 115 10.64 2.64 -0.77
N THR A 116 9.88 3.28 -1.64
CA THR A 116 8.48 2.90 -1.90
C THR A 116 8.38 1.49 -2.50
N SER A 117 9.25 1.17 -3.44
CA SER A 117 9.29 -0.18 -4.04
C SER A 117 9.65 -1.23 -3.01
N LEU A 118 10.63 -0.95 -2.15
CA LEU A 118 11.04 -1.85 -1.06
C LEU A 118 9.89 -2.12 -0.09
N TYR A 119 9.15 -1.07 0.30
CA TYR A 119 7.96 -1.22 1.13
C TYR A 119 6.95 -2.20 0.51
N PHE A 120 6.64 -2.05 -0.79
CA PHE A 120 5.66 -2.91 -1.46
C PHE A 120 6.18 -4.34 -1.70
N ILE A 121 7.48 -4.54 -1.90
CA ILE A 121 8.09 -5.88 -1.94
C ILE A 121 7.82 -6.62 -0.64
N PHE A 122 8.16 -5.99 0.50
CA PHE A 122 7.99 -6.62 1.81
C PHE A 122 6.52 -6.75 2.21
N ARG A 123 5.67 -5.82 1.80
CA ARG A 123 4.22 -5.94 1.95
C ARG A 123 3.66 -7.14 1.17
N THR A 124 4.08 -7.33 -0.06
CA THR A 124 3.68 -8.49 -0.88
C THR A 124 4.16 -9.79 -0.27
N ALA A 125 5.44 -9.85 0.11
CA ALA A 125 6.01 -11.01 0.79
C ALA A 125 5.29 -11.32 2.11
N GLY A 126 4.96 -10.30 2.89
CA GLY A 126 4.18 -10.42 4.12
C GLY A 126 2.79 -11.00 3.91
N CYS A 127 2.07 -10.57 2.84
CA CYS A 127 0.78 -11.16 2.49
C CYS A 127 0.88 -12.67 2.20
N PHE A 128 1.92 -13.10 1.47
CA PHE A 128 2.14 -14.53 1.21
C PHE A 128 2.49 -15.30 2.47
N LEU A 129 3.49 -14.81 3.20
CA LEU A 129 3.93 -15.45 4.44
C LEU A 129 2.82 -15.48 5.48
N GLY A 130 2.00 -14.43 5.54
CA GLY A 130 0.84 -14.35 6.43
C GLY A 130 -0.16 -15.47 6.21
N ALA A 131 -0.39 -15.87 4.96
CA ALA A 131 -1.27 -16.99 4.64
C ALA A 131 -0.78 -18.33 5.26
N PHE A 132 0.54 -18.53 5.30
CA PHE A 132 1.14 -19.73 5.94
C PHE A 132 1.23 -19.59 7.47
N ILE A 133 1.56 -18.40 7.95
CA ILE A 133 1.70 -18.13 9.39
C ILE A 133 0.34 -18.26 10.09
N LEU A 134 -0.75 -17.76 9.49
CA LEU A 134 -2.09 -17.84 10.03
C LEU A 134 -2.65 -19.28 10.12
N GLN A 135 -2.05 -20.23 9.43
CA GLN A 135 -2.36 -21.65 9.62
C GLN A 135 -1.83 -22.20 10.96
N LYS A 136 -0.80 -21.58 11.53
CA LYS A 136 -0.12 -22.04 12.75
C LYS A 136 -0.33 -21.12 13.94
N LEU A 137 -0.51 -19.82 13.70
CA LEU A 137 -0.71 -18.82 14.75
C LEU A 137 -2.15 -18.28 14.73
N SER A 138 -2.65 -17.92 15.92
CA SER A 138 -3.95 -17.24 15.99
C SER A 138 -3.87 -15.87 15.32
N ALA A 139 -4.94 -15.45 14.64
CA ALA A 139 -5.03 -14.13 13.99
C ALA A 139 -4.75 -12.99 14.98
N ARG A 140 -5.21 -13.12 16.25
CA ARG A 140 -4.98 -12.13 17.30
C ARG A 140 -3.49 -11.98 17.64
N THR A 141 -2.77 -13.09 17.78
CA THR A 141 -1.34 -13.08 18.09
C THR A 141 -0.55 -12.51 16.94
N PHE A 142 -0.86 -12.91 15.71
CA PHE A 142 -0.19 -12.43 14.51
C PHE A 142 -0.41 -10.93 14.30
N PHE A 143 -1.64 -10.45 14.49
CA PHE A 143 -1.95 -9.01 14.46
C PHE A 143 -1.13 -8.23 15.50
N GLY A 144 -1.07 -8.72 16.74
CA GLY A 144 -0.28 -8.07 17.81
C GLY A 144 1.21 -7.97 17.47
N ILE A 145 1.79 -9.04 16.91
CA ILE A 145 3.19 -9.05 16.45
C ILE A 145 3.40 -8.05 15.31
N SER A 146 2.49 -8.01 14.34
CA SER A 146 2.56 -7.09 13.20
C SER A 146 2.52 -5.63 13.65
N VAL A 147 1.60 -5.27 14.54
CA VAL A 147 1.50 -3.92 15.12
C VAL A 147 2.77 -3.55 15.89
N LEU A 148 3.26 -4.46 16.76
CA LEU A 148 4.49 -4.23 17.52
C LEU A 148 5.69 -4.02 16.59
N CYS A 149 5.83 -4.84 15.56
CA CYS A 149 6.88 -4.72 14.55
C CYS A 149 6.86 -3.35 13.87
N MET A 150 5.67 -2.87 13.46
CA MET A 150 5.52 -1.54 12.86
C MET A 150 5.88 -0.41 13.83
N LEU A 151 5.43 -0.51 15.09
CA LEU A 151 5.76 0.51 16.09
C LEU A 151 7.28 0.62 16.32
N VAL A 152 7.95 -0.52 16.48
CA VAL A 152 9.42 -0.56 16.62
C VAL A 152 10.10 0.04 15.38
N ALA A 153 9.64 -0.33 14.19
CA ALA A 153 10.21 0.19 12.95
C ALA A 153 9.97 1.70 12.77
N MET A 154 8.81 2.22 13.18
CA MET A 154 8.53 3.67 13.15
C MET A 154 9.44 4.44 14.12
N VAL A 155 9.65 3.91 15.34
CA VAL A 155 10.63 4.49 16.27
C VAL A 155 12.03 4.43 15.67
N GLY A 156 12.37 3.33 15.00
CA GLY A 156 13.64 3.19 14.28
C GLY A 156 13.84 4.26 13.20
N LEU A 157 12.81 4.57 12.41
CA LEU A 157 12.87 5.66 11.41
C LEU A 157 13.10 7.03 12.04
N PHE A 158 12.66 7.23 13.27
CA PHE A 158 12.92 8.48 13.99
C PHE A 158 14.36 8.57 14.48
N VAL A 159 14.92 7.46 14.98
CA VAL A 159 16.24 7.42 15.65
C VAL A 159 17.39 7.21 14.66
N PHE A 160 17.21 6.33 13.67
CA PHE A 160 18.31 5.96 12.78
C PHE A 160 18.51 6.96 11.64
N HIS A 161 19.80 7.18 11.33
CA HIS A 161 20.24 8.07 10.26
C HIS A 161 21.04 7.33 9.18
N GLU A 162 21.32 6.05 9.38
CA GLU A 162 22.04 5.23 8.42
C GLU A 162 21.09 4.66 7.37
N MET A 163 21.50 4.69 6.11
CA MET A 163 20.74 4.23 4.96
C MET A 163 20.19 2.81 5.15
N THR A 164 21.06 1.89 5.57
CA THR A 164 20.69 0.47 5.75
C THR A 164 19.60 0.30 6.81
N MET A 165 19.73 1.01 7.94
CA MET A 165 18.76 0.94 9.03
C MET A 165 17.43 1.55 8.63
N ILE A 166 17.41 2.63 7.87
CA ILE A 166 16.20 3.24 7.33
C ILE A 166 15.50 2.26 6.39
N TYR A 167 16.21 1.60 5.48
CA TYR A 167 15.62 0.58 4.60
C TYR A 167 15.07 -0.62 5.37
N VAL A 168 15.77 -1.10 6.39
CA VAL A 168 15.26 -2.18 7.26
C VAL A 168 13.96 -1.76 7.95
N CYS A 169 13.88 -0.54 8.47
CA CYS A 169 12.66 -0.03 9.08
C CYS A 169 11.49 0.04 8.07
N ILE A 170 11.74 0.55 6.86
CA ILE A 170 10.74 0.62 5.80
C ILE A 170 10.24 -0.77 5.41
N ALA A 171 11.14 -1.74 5.28
CA ALA A 171 10.82 -3.14 5.00
C ALA A 171 9.97 -3.77 6.11
N LEU A 172 10.31 -3.53 7.37
CA LEU A 172 9.55 -4.02 8.52
C LEU A 172 8.15 -3.40 8.61
N ILE A 173 8.01 -2.10 8.29
CA ILE A 173 6.69 -1.47 8.23
C ILE A 173 5.86 -2.09 7.11
N GLY A 174 6.44 -2.30 5.91
CA GLY A 174 5.78 -2.97 4.80
C GLY A 174 5.31 -4.37 5.17
N PHE A 175 6.17 -5.17 5.80
CA PHE A 175 5.83 -6.51 6.27
C PHE A 175 4.74 -6.50 7.34
N GLY A 176 4.87 -5.64 8.36
CA GLY A 176 3.86 -5.52 9.42
C GLY A 176 2.51 -5.07 8.91
N ASN A 177 2.48 -4.15 7.93
CA ASN A 177 1.24 -3.62 7.34
C ASN A 177 0.57 -4.55 6.32
N SER A 178 1.13 -5.73 6.06
CA SER A 178 0.66 -6.63 5.01
C SER A 178 -0.63 -7.37 5.34
N ASN A 179 -0.86 -7.67 6.62
CA ASN A 179 -1.94 -8.56 7.08
C ASN A 179 -2.83 -7.92 8.18
N ILE A 180 -2.86 -6.60 8.21
CA ILE A 180 -3.77 -5.80 9.03
C ILE A 180 -4.90 -5.26 8.15
#